data_c85e6496650c01788388262d86266acb
#
_entry.id   c85e6496650c01788388262d86266acb
#
_cell.length_a   1.000
_cell.length_b   1.000
_cell.length_c   1.000
_cell.angle_alpha   90.00
_cell.angle_beta   90.00
_cell.angle_gamma   90.00
#
_symmetry.space_group_name_H-M   'P 1'
#
loop_
_entity.id
_entity.type
_entity.pdbx_description
1 polymer ?
#
loop_
_entity_poly.entity_id
_entity_poly.type
_entity_poly.pdbx_seq_one_letter_code
_entity_poly.pdbx_strand_id
1 'polypeptide(L)'
;MNDKFSLLKKMRRLSGILVHPTSLPSKFGVGDLGPEAYRFVDFLQEAGQHLWQTLPLGPTGGHNSPYQCFSSFAGQPLLISPELLLQEGLLAESDLSNVPAFPEEEVDFKAVQAYKEELFKKAFTRFKELPEDSELKSELALL
;
A
#
# COMPACT_ATOMS: atom_id res chain seq x y z
N MET A 1 -15.07 -33.95 15.60
CA MET A 1 -13.72 -33.46 15.92
C MET A 1 -12.69 -34.08 14.96
N ASN A 2 -12.72 -33.79 13.65
CA ASN A 2 -11.75 -34.40 12.70
C ASN A 2 -11.55 -33.67 11.36
N ASP A 3 -12.06 -32.44 11.16
CA ASP A 3 -11.95 -31.80 9.85
C ASP A 3 -10.76 -30.82 9.68
N LYS A 4 -10.19 -30.32 10.77
CA LYS A 4 -9.04 -29.41 10.68
C LYS A 4 -7.75 -30.10 10.20
N PHE A 5 -7.56 -31.39 10.46
CA PHE A 5 -6.38 -32.16 9.98
C PHE A 5 -6.50 -32.64 8.53
N SER A 6 -7.69 -32.71 7.98
CA SER A 6 -7.94 -33.07 6.58
C SER A 6 -7.50 -31.97 5.62
N LEU A 7 -7.63 -30.71 6.00
CA LEU A 7 -7.15 -29.56 5.23
C LEU A 7 -5.61 -29.53 5.10
N LEU A 8 -4.88 -29.93 6.14
CA LEU A 8 -3.41 -29.98 6.12
C LEU A 8 -2.88 -31.09 5.20
N LYS A 9 -3.62 -32.18 5.00
CA LYS A 9 -3.25 -33.26 4.07
C LYS A 9 -3.38 -32.90 2.59
N LYS A 10 -4.05 -31.82 2.25
CA LYS A 10 -4.20 -31.29 0.88
C LYS A 10 -3.31 -30.09 0.59
N MET A 11 -2.37 -29.73 1.46
CA MET A 11 -1.44 -28.64 1.17
C MET A 11 -0.51 -29.06 0.02
N ARG A 12 -0.84 -28.62 -1.18
CA ARG A 12 0.08 -28.63 -2.32
C ARG A 12 1.30 -27.78 -1.94
N ARG A 13 2.47 -28.24 -2.37
CA ARG A 13 3.66 -27.35 -2.30
C ARG A 13 3.34 -26.13 -3.15
N LEU A 14 3.40 -24.94 -2.54
CA LEU A 14 3.18 -23.67 -3.21
C LEU A 14 4.52 -22.97 -3.33
N SER A 15 4.70 -22.25 -4.42
CA SER A 15 5.80 -21.31 -4.62
C SER A 15 5.29 -19.87 -4.50
N GLY A 16 6.17 -18.97 -4.14
CA GLY A 16 5.83 -17.56 -4.01
C GLY A 16 7.08 -16.68 -4.03
N ILE A 17 6.85 -15.40 -4.04
CA ILE A 17 7.90 -14.38 -4.02
C ILE A 17 7.76 -13.55 -2.75
N LEU A 18 8.89 -13.29 -2.10
CA LEU A 18 8.99 -12.35 -0.98
C LEU A 18 9.47 -11.00 -1.52
N VAL A 19 8.60 -10.00 -1.44
CA VAL A 19 8.95 -8.60 -1.73
C VAL A 19 8.08 -7.68 -0.88
N HIS A 20 8.66 -6.64 -0.31
CA HIS A 20 7.88 -5.62 0.39
C HIS A 20 7.26 -4.67 -0.62
N PRO A 21 5.99 -4.22 -0.46
CA PRO A 21 5.33 -3.33 -1.42
C PRO A 21 6.12 -2.04 -1.70
N THR A 22 6.86 -1.52 -0.71
CA THR A 22 7.72 -0.34 -0.90
C THR A 22 8.86 -0.54 -1.89
N SER A 23 9.18 -1.79 -2.26
CA SER A 23 10.20 -2.12 -3.25
C SER A 23 9.63 -2.22 -4.68
N LEU A 24 8.32 -2.06 -4.85
CA LEU A 24 7.71 -1.98 -6.18
C LEU A 24 8.02 -0.63 -6.82
N PRO A 25 8.10 -0.55 -8.15
CA PRO A 25 8.32 0.72 -8.85
C PRO A 25 7.18 1.70 -8.54
N SER A 26 7.52 2.99 -8.44
CA SER A 26 6.53 4.05 -8.26
C SER A 26 7.11 5.40 -8.64
N LYS A 27 6.34 6.21 -9.35
CA LYS A 27 6.70 7.61 -9.63
C LYS A 27 6.67 8.51 -8.39
N PHE A 28 6.13 8.01 -7.28
CA PHE A 28 6.04 8.75 -6.01
C PHE A 28 7.20 8.43 -5.05
N GLY A 29 8.28 7.86 -5.57
CA GLY A 29 9.53 7.64 -4.85
C GLY A 29 9.56 6.44 -3.90
N VAL A 30 8.43 5.76 -3.70
CA VAL A 30 8.31 4.51 -2.93
C VAL A 30 7.14 3.72 -3.45
N GLY A 31 7.29 2.40 -3.55
CA GLY A 31 6.19 1.51 -3.91
C GLY A 31 5.04 1.57 -2.89
N ASP A 32 3.82 1.38 -3.37
CA ASP A 32 2.61 1.40 -2.56
C ASP A 32 1.60 0.33 -3.03
N LEU A 33 0.42 0.28 -2.39
CA LEU A 33 -0.65 -0.67 -2.74
C LEU A 33 -1.56 -0.15 -3.87
N GLY A 34 -0.96 0.54 -4.83
CA GLY A 34 -1.62 1.08 -6.01
C GLY A 34 -1.49 0.19 -7.24
N PRO A 35 -1.58 0.78 -8.46
CA PRO A 35 -1.60 0.04 -9.72
C PRO A 35 -0.41 -0.91 -9.93
N GLU A 36 0.79 -0.55 -9.44
CA GLU A 36 1.96 -1.42 -9.55
C GLU A 36 1.86 -2.68 -8.69
N ALA A 37 1.21 -2.59 -7.53
CA ALA A 37 0.94 -3.77 -6.70
C ALA A 37 -0.04 -4.73 -7.40
N TYR A 38 -1.06 -4.20 -8.08
CA TYR A 38 -1.97 -5.03 -8.88
C TYR A 38 -1.23 -5.69 -10.06
N ARG A 39 -0.41 -4.93 -10.80
CA ARG A 39 0.43 -5.49 -11.87
C ARG A 39 1.39 -6.57 -11.37
N PHE A 40 1.92 -6.40 -10.16
CA PHE A 40 2.76 -7.42 -9.55
C PHE A 40 1.98 -8.71 -9.24
N VAL A 41 0.74 -8.60 -8.78
CA VAL A 41 -0.14 -9.77 -8.56
C VAL A 41 -0.43 -10.48 -9.89
N ASP A 42 -0.73 -9.73 -10.95
CA ASP A 42 -0.95 -10.29 -12.29
C ASP A 42 0.30 -11.02 -12.78
N PHE A 43 1.48 -10.41 -12.62
CA PHE A 43 2.77 -11.05 -12.94
C PHE A 43 2.98 -12.35 -12.14
N LEU A 44 2.65 -12.36 -10.83
CA LEU A 44 2.76 -13.59 -10.03
C LEU A 44 1.85 -14.69 -10.57
N GLN A 45 0.63 -14.35 -10.95
CA GLN A 45 -0.33 -15.29 -11.56
C GLN A 45 0.21 -15.86 -12.87
N GLU A 46 0.70 -15.01 -13.78
CA GLU A 46 1.28 -15.41 -15.06
C GLU A 46 2.52 -16.28 -14.88
N ALA A 47 3.34 -15.97 -13.86
CA ALA A 47 4.53 -16.75 -13.50
C ALA A 47 4.21 -18.05 -12.73
N GLY A 48 2.92 -18.39 -12.54
CA GLY A 48 2.49 -19.59 -11.82
C GLY A 48 2.83 -19.57 -10.33
N GLN A 49 3.04 -18.38 -9.75
CA GLN A 49 3.24 -18.22 -8.32
C GLN A 49 1.88 -18.17 -7.60
N HIS A 50 1.86 -18.64 -6.35
CA HIS A 50 0.63 -18.75 -5.57
C HIS A 50 0.63 -17.88 -4.32
N LEU A 51 1.79 -17.35 -3.95
CA LEU A 51 1.97 -16.60 -2.71
C LEU A 51 2.77 -15.34 -2.97
N TRP A 52 2.29 -14.23 -2.43
CA TRP A 52 3.07 -13.02 -2.21
C TRP A 52 3.37 -12.91 -0.72
N GLN A 53 4.61 -13.09 -0.33
CA GLN A 53 5.06 -12.90 1.04
C GLN A 53 5.58 -11.47 1.21
N THR A 54 5.12 -10.80 2.25
CA THR A 54 5.61 -9.47 2.63
C THR A 54 6.31 -9.50 3.98
N LEU A 55 7.10 -8.47 4.27
CA LEU A 55 7.53 -8.10 5.60
C LEU A 55 6.41 -7.34 6.31
N PRO A 56 6.51 -7.05 7.64
CA PRO A 56 5.48 -6.29 8.34
C PRO A 56 5.12 -4.96 7.67
N LEU A 57 3.82 -4.68 7.53
CA LEU A 57 3.27 -3.53 6.79
C LEU A 57 2.90 -2.36 7.71
N GLY A 58 3.38 -2.35 8.94
CA GLY A 58 3.11 -1.28 9.89
C GLY A 58 4.09 -0.10 9.78
N PRO A 59 3.81 1.00 10.52
CA PRO A 59 4.67 2.18 10.51
C PRO A 59 6.03 1.86 11.12
N THR A 60 7.09 2.26 10.43
CA THR A 60 8.47 1.95 10.77
C THR A 60 9.11 3.04 11.64
N GLY A 61 10.14 2.66 12.42
CA GLY A 61 10.96 3.57 13.20
C GLY A 61 11.99 4.35 12.38
N GLY A 62 12.89 5.02 13.09
CA GLY A 62 13.87 5.95 12.51
C GLY A 62 14.84 5.35 11.48
N HIS A 63 14.91 4.04 11.35
CA HIS A 63 15.75 3.36 10.34
C HIS A 63 14.93 2.80 9.16
N ASN A 64 13.63 3.09 9.08
CA ASN A 64 12.72 2.62 8.03
C ASN A 64 12.71 1.09 7.81
N SER A 65 13.20 0.33 8.79
CA SER A 65 13.22 -1.13 8.74
C SER A 65 11.81 -1.68 9.02
N PRO A 66 11.25 -2.55 8.15
CA PRO A 66 9.95 -3.18 8.39
C PRO A 66 9.91 -4.00 9.68
N TYR A 67 11.06 -4.48 10.14
CA TYR A 67 11.17 -5.24 11.41
C TYR A 67 11.09 -4.35 12.66
N GLN A 68 11.20 -3.05 12.53
CA GLN A 68 11.07 -2.07 13.62
C GLN A 68 9.71 -1.36 13.59
N CYS A 69 8.67 -2.13 13.32
CA CYS A 69 7.31 -1.64 13.33
C CYS A 69 6.85 -1.32 14.76
N PHE A 70 6.29 -0.13 14.98
CA PHE A 70 5.79 0.31 16.29
C PHE A 70 4.47 -0.35 16.69
N SER A 71 3.70 -0.82 15.73
CA SER A 71 2.37 -1.38 15.96
C SER A 71 2.07 -2.48 14.95
N SER A 72 1.54 -3.58 15.44
CA SER A 72 1.06 -4.68 14.58
C SER A 72 -0.30 -4.40 13.96
N PHE A 73 -1.00 -3.34 14.41
CA PHE A 73 -2.35 -3.01 13.97
C PHE A 73 -2.41 -1.77 13.09
N ALA A 74 -1.44 -0.86 13.21
CA ALA A 74 -1.40 0.37 12.43
C ALA A 74 -0.87 0.08 11.02
N GLY A 75 -1.56 0.60 9.99
CA GLY A 75 -1.08 0.57 8.62
C GLY A 75 0.05 1.58 8.39
N GLN A 76 0.96 1.28 7.46
CA GLN A 76 2.01 2.20 7.01
C GLN A 76 1.41 3.23 6.04
N PRO A 77 1.37 4.54 6.39
CA PRO A 77 0.79 5.55 5.50
C PRO A 77 1.47 5.63 4.12
N LEU A 78 2.76 5.30 4.04
CA LEU A 78 3.48 5.31 2.76
C LEU A 78 2.95 4.29 1.76
N LEU A 79 2.20 3.27 2.21
CA LEU A 79 1.55 2.29 1.33
C LEU A 79 0.24 2.79 0.71
N ILE A 80 -0.26 3.94 1.13
CA ILE A 80 -1.43 4.57 0.49
C ILE A 80 -1.01 5.07 -0.89
N SER A 81 -1.77 4.68 -1.92
CA SER A 81 -1.52 5.08 -3.29
C SER A 81 -2.15 6.44 -3.61
N PRO A 82 -1.36 7.45 -4.05
CA PRO A 82 -1.92 8.69 -4.55
C PRO A 82 -2.79 8.51 -5.80
N GLU A 83 -2.53 7.49 -6.62
CA GLU A 83 -3.32 7.20 -7.81
C GLU A 83 -4.71 6.67 -7.45
N LEU A 84 -4.82 5.83 -6.43
CA LEU A 84 -6.13 5.38 -5.95
C LEU A 84 -6.90 6.52 -5.30
N LEU A 85 -6.23 7.39 -4.53
CA LEU A 85 -6.88 8.60 -3.98
C LEU A 85 -7.40 9.54 -5.08
N LEU A 86 -6.71 9.60 -6.23
CA LEU A 86 -7.20 10.33 -7.40
C LEU A 86 -8.44 9.66 -7.99
N GLN A 87 -8.44 8.34 -8.15
CA GLN A 87 -9.58 7.57 -8.65
C GLN A 87 -10.82 7.72 -7.77
N GLU A 88 -10.63 7.75 -6.45
CA GLU A 88 -11.69 8.00 -5.46
C GLU A 88 -12.13 9.48 -5.37
N GLY A 89 -11.53 10.37 -6.17
CA GLY A 89 -11.86 11.80 -6.17
C GLY A 89 -11.34 12.57 -4.95
N LEU A 90 -10.52 11.93 -4.10
CA LEU A 90 -9.89 12.56 -2.94
C LEU A 90 -8.65 13.39 -3.30
N LEU A 91 -8.08 13.17 -4.48
CA LEU A 91 -7.09 14.04 -5.10
C LEU A 91 -7.57 14.48 -6.49
N ALA A 92 -6.98 15.55 -7.01
CA ALA A 92 -7.17 16.01 -8.37
C ALA A 92 -5.89 15.81 -9.19
N GLU A 93 -5.99 15.75 -10.51
CA GLU A 93 -4.84 15.68 -11.44
C GLU A 93 -3.80 16.77 -11.15
N SER A 94 -4.26 17.98 -10.81
CA SER A 94 -3.40 19.12 -10.46
C SER A 94 -2.57 18.87 -9.21
N ASP A 95 -3.02 18.02 -8.27
CA ASP A 95 -2.26 17.68 -7.07
C ASP A 95 -1.08 16.76 -7.39
N LEU A 96 -1.19 15.99 -8.46
CA LEU A 96 -0.17 15.05 -8.93
C LEU A 96 0.69 15.59 -10.08
N SER A 97 0.48 16.85 -10.50
CA SER A 97 1.20 17.44 -11.62
C SER A 97 2.67 17.77 -11.34
N ASN A 98 3.01 17.97 -10.06
CA ASN A 98 4.35 18.38 -9.63
C ASN A 98 4.96 17.34 -8.68
N VAL A 99 5.15 16.10 -9.17
CA VAL A 99 5.85 15.06 -8.43
C VAL A 99 7.34 15.40 -8.39
N PRO A 100 7.99 15.43 -7.22
CA PRO A 100 9.44 15.60 -7.14
C PRO A 100 10.20 14.52 -7.91
N ALA A 101 11.38 14.85 -8.43
CA ALA A 101 12.28 13.86 -9.00
C ALA A 101 12.89 13.05 -7.84
N PHE A 102 12.37 11.86 -7.60
CA PHE A 102 12.91 10.93 -6.62
C PHE A 102 14.05 10.09 -7.22
N PRO A 103 15.04 9.66 -6.42
CA PRO A 103 16.07 8.72 -6.87
C PRO A 103 15.44 7.39 -7.35
N GLU A 104 16.01 6.78 -8.39
CA GLU A 104 15.52 5.52 -8.94
C GLU A 104 16.12 4.30 -8.23
N GLU A 105 17.36 4.41 -7.70
CA GLU A 105 18.10 3.29 -7.12
C GLU A 105 17.85 3.12 -5.62
N GLU A 106 17.39 4.16 -4.93
CA GLU A 106 17.16 4.13 -3.49
C GLU A 106 15.95 4.99 -3.11
N VAL A 107 15.31 4.66 -1.98
CA VAL A 107 14.18 5.43 -1.46
C VAL A 107 14.67 6.53 -0.52
N ASP A 108 14.50 7.80 -0.91
CA ASP A 108 14.60 8.92 0.04
C ASP A 108 13.32 9.01 0.88
N PHE A 109 13.25 8.22 1.94
CA PHE A 109 12.08 8.16 2.81
C PHE A 109 11.67 9.52 3.37
N LYS A 110 12.63 10.41 3.65
CA LYS A 110 12.33 11.73 4.20
C LYS A 110 11.62 12.62 3.17
N ALA A 111 12.13 12.65 1.95
CA ALA A 111 11.52 13.41 0.86
C ALA A 111 10.15 12.83 0.48
N VAL A 112 10.04 11.50 0.39
CA VAL A 112 8.79 10.80 0.09
C VAL A 112 7.74 11.06 1.17
N GLN A 113 8.11 10.96 2.45
CA GLN A 113 7.19 11.21 3.55
C GLN A 113 6.65 12.65 3.49
N ALA A 114 7.53 13.64 3.34
CA ALA A 114 7.12 15.03 3.24
C ALA A 114 6.16 15.28 2.08
N TYR A 115 6.42 14.70 0.92
CA TYR A 115 5.57 14.82 -0.26
C TYR A 115 4.21 14.13 -0.05
N LYS A 116 4.19 12.87 0.40
CA LYS A 116 2.94 12.12 0.61
C LYS A 116 2.09 12.74 1.72
N GLU A 117 2.69 13.26 2.79
CA GLU A 117 1.95 13.96 3.86
C GLU A 117 1.16 15.17 3.33
N GLU A 118 1.73 15.95 2.41
CA GLU A 118 1.02 17.07 1.80
C GLU A 118 -0.17 16.58 0.94
N LEU A 119 -0.01 15.50 0.19
CA LEU A 119 -1.11 14.90 -0.55
C LEU A 119 -2.20 14.37 0.38
N PHE A 120 -1.82 13.70 1.45
CA PHE A 120 -2.79 13.13 2.41
C PHE A 120 -3.57 14.22 3.17
N LYS A 121 -2.96 15.36 3.48
CA LYS A 121 -3.68 16.51 4.05
C LYS A 121 -4.76 17.03 3.10
N LYS A 122 -4.44 17.12 1.79
CA LYS A 122 -5.42 17.54 0.78
C LYS A 122 -6.55 16.50 0.64
N ALA A 123 -6.19 15.22 0.51
CA ALA A 123 -7.15 14.14 0.42
C ALA A 123 -8.09 14.10 1.64
N PHE A 124 -7.54 14.23 2.85
CA PHE A 124 -8.32 14.26 4.08
C PHE A 124 -9.26 15.48 4.15
N THR A 125 -8.81 16.64 3.66
CA THR A 125 -9.66 17.82 3.60
C THR A 125 -10.87 17.57 2.70
N ARG A 126 -10.67 17.02 1.50
CA ARG A 126 -11.77 16.67 0.59
C ARG A 126 -12.67 15.57 1.17
N PHE A 127 -12.07 14.56 1.81
CA PHE A 127 -12.84 13.52 2.48
C PHE A 127 -13.82 14.09 3.52
N LYS A 128 -13.39 15.08 4.32
CA LYS A 128 -14.28 15.73 5.29
C LYS A 128 -15.43 16.48 4.64
N GLU A 129 -15.23 16.99 3.43
CA GLU A 129 -16.24 17.74 2.66
C GLU A 129 -17.25 16.83 1.93
N LEU A 130 -16.97 15.50 1.88
CA LEU A 130 -17.93 14.55 1.30
C LEU A 130 -19.24 14.54 2.11
N PRO A 131 -20.38 14.26 1.44
CA PRO A 131 -21.66 14.01 2.12
C PRO A 131 -21.54 12.88 3.15
N GLU A 132 -22.33 12.96 4.23
CA GLU A 132 -22.32 11.93 5.28
C GLU A 132 -22.78 10.55 4.79
N ASP A 133 -23.61 10.53 3.76
CA ASP A 133 -24.12 9.31 3.10
C ASP A 133 -23.23 8.83 1.94
N SER A 134 -22.03 9.39 1.78
CA SER A 134 -21.09 8.94 0.77
C SER A 134 -20.60 7.53 1.05
N GLU A 135 -20.32 6.76 0.00
CA GLU A 135 -19.82 5.38 0.10
C GLU A 135 -18.55 5.32 0.96
N LEU A 136 -17.58 6.20 0.71
CA LEU A 136 -16.31 6.26 1.47
C LEU A 136 -16.51 6.51 2.97
N LYS A 137 -17.47 7.39 3.35
CA LYS A 137 -17.77 7.61 4.77
C LYS A 137 -18.51 6.42 5.38
N SER A 138 -19.37 5.78 4.60
CA SER A 138 -20.08 4.58 5.03
C SER A 138 -19.13 3.41 5.25
N GLU A 139 -18.16 3.22 4.36
CA GLU A 139 -17.11 2.19 4.54
C GLU A 139 -16.25 2.44 5.76
N LEU A 140 -15.83 3.70 6.00
CA LEU A 140 -15.05 4.03 7.20
C LEU A 140 -15.80 3.73 8.48
N ALA A 141 -17.12 3.88 8.49
CA ALA A 141 -17.95 3.60 9.68
C ALA A 141 -18.06 2.09 10.01
N LEU A 142 -17.64 1.21 9.09
CA LEU A 142 -17.62 -0.25 9.28
C LEU A 142 -16.30 -0.76 9.88
N LEU A 143 -15.27 0.07 9.98
CA LEU A 143 -13.95 -0.26 10.54
C LEU A 143 -13.90 -0.01 12.03
#